data_3a69308df7c553a6ce9c1424390e7179
#
_entry.id   3a69308df7c553a6ce9c1424390e7179
#
_cell.length_a   1.000
_cell.length_b   1.000
_cell.length_c   1.000
_cell.angle_alpha   90.00
_cell.angle_beta   90.00
_cell.angle_gamma   90.00
#
_symmetry.space_group_name_H-M   'P 1'
#
loop_
_entity.id
_entity.type
_entity.pdbx_description
1 polymer ?
#
loop_
_entity_poly.entity_id
_entity_poly.type
_entity_poly.pdbx_seq_one_letter_code
_entity_poly.pdbx_strand_id
1 'polypeptide(L)'
;MKKRKFFFTGVIALVLAFAFIACDQDKKCNNKHQATDYSVSDNWLKIPTVKHQVDVFYLYPTCWDPTDADGLVNTIDNASMRAKAPRVYDEQASCFEGVANVYAPFYRQLNAMKSLSYSLEEQEQLVADVPYHDALDAFNYYLEHYNNNRPFILAGH
;
A
#
# COMPACT_ATOMS: atom_id res chain seq x y z
N MET A 1 4.27 -11.34 76.00
CA MET A 1 3.67 -10.81 74.75
C MET A 1 4.78 -10.52 73.73
N LYS A 2 5.02 -11.43 72.78
CA LYS A 2 6.05 -11.29 71.75
C LYS A 2 5.39 -10.68 70.46
N LYS A 3 5.80 -9.50 70.08
CA LYS A 3 5.37 -8.84 68.83
C LYS A 3 6.09 -9.51 67.68
N ARG A 4 5.36 -10.12 66.71
CA ARG A 4 5.84 -10.57 65.40
C ARG A 4 5.96 -9.38 64.48
N LYS A 5 7.17 -9.10 64.01
CA LYS A 5 7.42 -8.20 62.87
C LYS A 5 7.25 -9.02 61.58
N PHE A 6 6.29 -8.65 60.74
CA PHE A 6 6.14 -9.20 59.40
C PHE A 6 7.17 -8.55 58.48
N PHE A 7 7.98 -9.37 57.84
CA PHE A 7 8.84 -9.03 56.73
C PHE A 7 7.98 -8.88 55.45
N PHE A 8 7.84 -7.69 54.96
CA PHE A 8 7.20 -7.38 53.70
C PHE A 8 8.20 -6.61 52.83
N THR A 9 9.29 -7.29 52.39
CA THR A 9 10.32 -6.68 51.57
C THR A 9 10.92 -7.68 50.58
N GLY A 10 10.08 -8.40 49.83
CA GLY A 10 10.59 -9.42 48.91
C GLY A 10 9.86 -9.55 47.59
N VAL A 11 8.77 -8.81 47.36
CA VAL A 11 7.90 -9.06 46.19
C VAL A 11 7.90 -7.88 45.17
N ILE A 12 8.43 -6.71 45.54
CA ILE A 12 8.39 -5.53 44.64
C ILE A 12 9.59 -5.49 43.65
N ALA A 13 10.65 -6.23 43.88
CA ALA A 13 11.85 -6.21 43.04
C ALA A 13 11.74 -7.10 41.76
N LEU A 14 10.75 -8.03 41.71
CA LEU A 14 10.65 -8.98 40.60
C LEU A 14 9.70 -8.51 39.47
N VAL A 15 8.87 -7.48 39.70
CA VAL A 15 7.91 -6.97 38.69
C VAL A 15 8.52 -5.89 37.79
N LEU A 16 9.63 -5.27 38.23
CA LEU A 16 10.30 -4.22 37.42
C LEU A 16 11.31 -4.78 36.42
N ALA A 17 11.67 -6.06 36.47
CA ALA A 17 12.63 -6.67 35.55
C ALA A 17 11.98 -7.16 34.23
N PHE A 18 10.65 -7.30 34.16
CA PHE A 18 9.94 -7.75 32.97
C PHE A 18 9.49 -6.60 32.05
N ALA A 19 9.58 -5.33 32.47
CA ALA A 19 9.17 -4.19 31.67
C ALA A 19 10.24 -3.68 30.68
N PHE A 20 11.48 -4.21 30.72
CA PHE A 20 12.57 -3.74 29.87
C PHE A 20 12.93 -4.68 28.71
N ILE A 21 12.29 -5.84 28.58
CA ILE A 21 12.58 -6.79 27.48
C ILE A 21 11.59 -6.64 26.31
N ALA A 22 10.50 -5.89 26.48
CA ALA A 22 9.49 -5.70 25.42
C ALA A 22 9.79 -4.52 24.48
N CYS A 23 10.92 -3.81 24.62
CA CYS A 23 11.18 -2.58 23.86
C CYS A 23 12.31 -2.69 22.82
N ASP A 24 12.84 -3.89 22.54
CA ASP A 24 13.97 -4.03 21.61
C ASP A 24 13.64 -4.80 20.32
N GLN A 25 12.38 -5.18 20.11
CA GLN A 25 11.93 -5.77 18.83
C GLN A 25 11.36 -4.76 17.86
N ASP A 26 11.02 -3.52 18.30
CA ASP A 26 10.45 -2.48 17.43
C ASP A 26 11.49 -1.68 16.62
N LYS A 27 12.78 -1.97 16.78
CA LYS A 27 13.85 -1.25 16.05
C LYS A 27 14.18 -1.80 14.67
N LYS A 28 13.55 -2.90 14.22
CA LYS A 28 13.87 -3.54 12.94
C LYS A 28 12.87 -3.26 11.82
N CYS A 29 11.76 -2.55 12.09
CA CYS A 29 10.73 -2.22 11.10
C CYS A 29 10.50 -0.71 10.96
N ASN A 30 11.53 0.12 11.00
CA ASN A 30 11.38 1.56 10.84
C ASN A 30 11.90 2.09 9.48
N ASN A 31 11.75 1.32 8.41
CA ASN A 31 11.52 1.91 7.11
C ASN A 31 10.02 2.23 7.02
N LYS A 32 9.59 3.33 7.66
CA LYS A 32 8.24 3.85 7.42
C LYS A 32 8.13 4.10 5.93
N HIS A 33 7.45 3.17 5.26
CA HIS A 33 6.94 3.40 3.93
C HIS A 33 6.20 4.75 3.95
N GLN A 34 6.73 5.75 3.22
CA GLN A 34 6.03 7.01 3.10
C GLN A 34 4.80 6.75 2.24
N ALA A 35 3.62 6.75 2.87
CA ALA A 35 2.36 6.51 2.19
C ALA A 35 2.14 7.55 1.07
N THR A 36 1.59 7.10 -0.04
CA THR A 36 1.10 7.99 -1.10
C THR A 36 -0.18 8.67 -0.63
N ASP A 37 -0.25 9.99 -0.76
CA ASP A 37 -1.44 10.78 -0.37
C ASP A 37 -2.51 10.74 -1.48
N TYR A 38 -3.49 9.85 -1.33
CA TYR A 38 -4.60 9.73 -2.28
C TYR A 38 -5.70 10.78 -2.14
N SER A 39 -5.58 11.74 -1.21
CA SER A 39 -6.41 12.94 -1.19
C SER A 39 -6.04 13.90 -2.33
N VAL A 40 -4.83 13.77 -2.87
CA VAL A 40 -4.33 14.54 -4.01
C VAL A 40 -4.83 13.90 -5.31
N SER A 41 -5.66 14.63 -6.06
CA SER A 41 -6.24 14.13 -7.33
C SER A 41 -5.19 13.72 -8.36
N ASP A 42 -4.01 14.33 -8.34
CA ASP A 42 -2.91 14.00 -9.25
C ASP A 42 -2.31 12.60 -9.01
N ASN A 43 -2.62 11.97 -7.86
CA ASN A 43 -2.25 10.59 -7.59
C ASN A 43 -3.27 9.57 -8.10
N TRP A 44 -4.23 10.04 -8.92
CA TRP A 44 -5.19 9.22 -9.63
C TRP A 44 -5.02 9.37 -11.14
N LEU A 45 -4.92 8.24 -11.82
CA LEU A 45 -4.97 8.17 -13.27
C LEU A 45 -6.40 8.52 -13.76
N LYS A 46 -7.41 8.03 -13.02
CA LYS A 46 -8.82 8.27 -13.33
C LYS A 46 -9.65 8.43 -12.07
N ILE A 47 -10.38 9.54 -11.99
CA ILE A 47 -11.52 9.76 -11.10
C ILE A 47 -12.69 10.11 -12.01
N PRO A 48 -13.75 9.28 -12.09
CA PRO A 48 -14.85 9.50 -13.03
C PRO A 48 -15.84 10.56 -12.51
N THR A 49 -16.59 11.17 -13.40
CA THR A 49 -17.89 11.72 -13.04
C THR A 49 -18.84 10.56 -12.80
N VAL A 50 -19.40 10.46 -11.59
CA VAL A 50 -20.31 9.36 -11.22
C VAL A 50 -21.59 9.42 -12.07
N LYS A 51 -21.86 8.35 -12.82
CA LYS A 51 -23.04 8.22 -13.71
C LYS A 51 -23.73 6.87 -13.56
N HIS A 52 -23.04 5.88 -12.99
CA HIS A 52 -23.49 4.50 -12.90
C HIS A 52 -23.70 4.07 -11.44
N GLN A 53 -24.49 3.02 -11.24
CA GLN A 53 -24.75 2.45 -9.92
C GLN A 53 -23.69 1.43 -9.48
N VAL A 54 -22.73 1.14 -10.35
CA VAL A 54 -21.63 0.19 -10.11
C VAL A 54 -20.31 0.89 -10.37
N ASP A 55 -19.31 0.58 -9.56
CA ASP A 55 -17.95 1.07 -9.74
C ASP A 55 -17.02 -0.04 -10.22
N VAL A 56 -15.93 0.34 -10.85
CA VAL A 56 -14.75 -0.51 -11.11
C VAL A 56 -13.56 0.18 -10.45
N PHE A 57 -12.87 -0.52 -9.56
CA PHE A 57 -11.55 -0.12 -9.08
C PHE A 57 -10.50 -0.89 -9.88
N TYR A 58 -9.70 -0.18 -10.67
CA TYR A 58 -8.80 -0.78 -11.64
C TYR A 58 -7.33 -0.52 -11.31
N LEU A 59 -6.54 -1.60 -11.25
CA LEU A 59 -5.08 -1.55 -11.14
C LEU A 59 -4.45 -1.98 -12.47
N TYR A 60 -3.78 -1.05 -13.15
CA TYR A 60 -3.09 -1.30 -14.40
C TYR A 60 -1.75 -2.03 -14.18
N PRO A 61 -1.22 -2.76 -15.17
CA PRO A 61 0.05 -3.46 -15.06
C PRO A 61 1.24 -2.51 -14.95
N THR A 62 2.39 -3.02 -14.55
CA THR A 62 3.66 -2.26 -14.59
C THR A 62 3.90 -1.70 -15.99
N CYS A 63 4.03 -0.37 -16.09
CA CYS A 63 4.14 0.33 -17.38
C CYS A 63 5.21 1.42 -17.43
N TRP A 64 6.14 1.47 -16.46
CA TRP A 64 7.24 2.42 -16.49
C TRP A 64 8.48 1.86 -17.19
N ASP A 65 9.41 2.75 -17.60
CA ASP A 65 10.68 2.38 -18.24
C ASP A 65 11.82 2.56 -17.22
N PRO A 66 12.24 1.50 -16.54
CA PRO A 66 13.38 1.60 -15.65
C PRO A 66 14.69 1.70 -16.44
N THR A 67 15.61 2.49 -15.91
CA THR A 67 17.03 2.50 -16.34
C THR A 67 17.86 1.66 -15.37
N ASP A 68 19.12 1.40 -15.70
CA ASP A 68 20.05 0.67 -14.80
C ASP A 68 20.28 1.40 -13.48
N ALA A 69 20.16 2.73 -13.48
CA ALA A 69 20.31 3.57 -12.29
C ALA A 69 19.09 3.55 -11.36
N ASP A 70 17.93 3.11 -11.86
CA ASP A 70 16.70 3.10 -11.06
C ASP A 70 16.69 1.99 -10.02
N GLY A 71 15.95 2.23 -8.93
CA GLY A 71 15.72 1.25 -7.86
C GLY A 71 14.81 0.10 -8.28
N LEU A 72 14.46 -0.74 -7.30
CA LEU A 72 13.50 -1.83 -7.50
C LEU A 72 12.06 -1.34 -7.63
N VAL A 73 11.73 -0.17 -7.09
CA VAL A 73 10.40 0.44 -7.11
C VAL A 73 10.53 1.86 -7.63
N ASN A 74 9.63 2.26 -8.52
CA ASN A 74 9.59 3.63 -9.03
C ASN A 74 9.01 4.61 -7.99
N THR A 75 9.07 5.90 -8.27
CA THR A 75 8.40 6.94 -7.50
C THR A 75 6.96 7.14 -8.02
N ILE A 76 6.08 7.71 -7.19
CA ILE A 76 4.68 7.96 -7.57
C ILE A 76 4.55 8.98 -8.71
N ASP A 77 5.52 9.86 -8.85
CA ASP A 77 5.62 10.90 -9.89
C ASP A 77 6.48 10.49 -11.09
N ASN A 78 6.84 9.19 -11.19
CA ASN A 78 7.67 8.68 -12.29
C ASN A 78 7.11 9.08 -13.66
N ALA A 79 7.90 9.84 -14.41
CA ALA A 79 7.46 10.46 -15.66
C ALA A 79 7.07 9.44 -16.75
N SER A 80 7.80 8.32 -16.88
CA SER A 80 7.50 7.30 -17.88
C SER A 80 6.23 6.53 -17.54
N MET A 81 6.00 6.21 -16.26
CA MET A 81 4.74 5.61 -15.80
C MET A 81 3.56 6.52 -16.11
N ARG A 82 3.64 7.80 -15.73
CA ARG A 82 2.56 8.76 -15.94
C ARG A 82 2.28 9.02 -17.42
N ALA A 83 3.28 8.95 -18.28
CA ALA A 83 3.11 9.08 -19.72
C ALA A 83 2.44 7.85 -20.36
N LYS A 84 2.69 6.64 -19.84
CA LYS A 84 2.20 5.39 -20.44
C LYS A 84 0.86 4.91 -19.85
N ALA A 85 0.63 5.12 -18.56
CA ALA A 85 -0.57 4.64 -17.89
C ALA A 85 -1.89 5.05 -18.56
N PRO A 86 -2.06 6.26 -19.12
CA PRO A 86 -3.28 6.63 -19.85
C PRO A 86 -3.57 5.71 -21.03
N ARG A 87 -2.57 5.39 -21.84
CA ARG A 87 -2.73 4.46 -22.96
C ARG A 87 -3.10 3.05 -22.48
N VAL A 88 -2.45 2.55 -21.43
CA VAL A 88 -2.76 1.24 -20.86
C VAL A 88 -4.20 1.20 -20.33
N TYR A 89 -4.65 2.27 -19.68
CA TYR A 89 -6.02 2.44 -19.25
C TYR A 89 -7.00 2.39 -20.43
N ASP A 90 -6.72 3.14 -21.48
CA ASP A 90 -7.58 3.21 -22.67
C ASP A 90 -7.70 1.84 -23.35
N GLU A 91 -6.62 1.06 -23.40
CA GLU A 91 -6.60 -0.27 -24.01
C GLU A 91 -7.29 -1.35 -23.15
N GLN A 92 -7.32 -1.21 -21.81
CA GLN A 92 -7.72 -2.29 -20.93
C GLN A 92 -8.96 -2.00 -20.09
N ALA A 93 -9.19 -0.76 -19.66
CA ALA A 93 -10.23 -0.39 -18.72
C ALA A 93 -11.33 0.52 -19.27
N SER A 94 -11.09 1.22 -20.37
CA SER A 94 -12.09 2.11 -20.96
C SER A 94 -13.39 1.41 -21.38
N CYS A 95 -13.33 0.10 -21.65
CA CYS A 95 -14.52 -0.72 -21.97
C CYS A 95 -15.55 -0.75 -20.83
N PHE A 96 -15.14 -0.51 -19.58
CA PHE A 96 -16.06 -0.45 -18.44
C PHE A 96 -16.81 0.88 -18.34
N GLU A 97 -16.31 1.97 -18.93
CA GLU A 97 -16.86 3.33 -18.75
C GLU A 97 -18.32 3.47 -19.23
N GLY A 98 -18.76 2.61 -20.15
CA GLY A 98 -20.14 2.60 -20.63
C GLY A 98 -21.16 2.05 -19.61
N VAL A 99 -20.70 1.31 -18.59
CA VAL A 99 -21.56 0.57 -17.66
C VAL A 99 -21.20 0.77 -16.18
N ALA A 100 -20.03 1.32 -15.88
CA ALA A 100 -19.53 1.53 -14.53
C ALA A 100 -18.73 2.84 -14.39
N ASN A 101 -18.56 3.31 -13.16
CA ASN A 101 -17.67 4.42 -12.83
C ASN A 101 -16.27 3.84 -12.57
N VAL A 102 -15.28 4.15 -13.39
CA VAL A 102 -13.94 3.55 -13.29
C VAL A 102 -13.01 4.46 -12.49
N TYR A 103 -12.50 3.94 -11.38
CA TYR A 103 -11.47 4.57 -10.55
C TYR A 103 -10.14 3.86 -10.76
N ALA A 104 -9.10 4.58 -11.08
CA ALA A 104 -7.76 4.03 -11.30
C ALA A 104 -6.72 4.93 -10.60
N PRO A 105 -6.04 4.46 -9.55
CA PRO A 105 -4.97 5.21 -8.91
C PRO A 105 -3.67 5.10 -9.71
N PHE A 106 -2.79 6.09 -9.61
CA PHE A 106 -1.37 5.82 -9.77
C PHE A 106 -0.86 5.10 -8.52
N TYR A 107 0.10 4.21 -8.68
CA TYR A 107 0.75 3.51 -7.58
C TYR A 107 2.18 3.18 -7.95
N ARG A 108 3.06 3.09 -6.96
CA ARG A 108 4.45 2.73 -7.19
C ARG A 108 4.56 1.28 -7.62
N GLN A 109 5.35 1.04 -8.65
CA GLN A 109 5.42 -0.23 -9.35
C GLN A 109 6.80 -0.84 -9.24
N LEU A 110 6.84 -2.17 -9.16
CA LEU A 110 8.07 -2.93 -9.13
C LEU A 110 8.76 -2.89 -10.51
N ASN A 111 10.10 -2.84 -10.51
CA ASN A 111 10.90 -3.08 -11.70
C ASN A 111 10.84 -4.57 -12.07
N ALA A 112 9.95 -4.91 -12.99
CA ALA A 112 9.70 -6.29 -13.37
C ALA A 112 10.97 -7.00 -13.84
N MET A 113 11.84 -6.34 -14.62
CA MET A 113 13.07 -6.96 -15.14
C MET A 113 14.09 -7.23 -14.02
N LYS A 114 14.28 -6.29 -13.10
CA LYS A 114 15.17 -6.52 -11.94
C LYS A 114 14.60 -7.58 -10.99
N SER A 115 13.30 -7.62 -10.81
CA SER A 115 12.66 -8.60 -9.90
C SER A 115 12.83 -10.04 -10.36
N LEU A 116 12.98 -10.30 -11.66
CA LEU A 116 13.23 -11.65 -12.19
C LEU A 116 14.57 -12.26 -11.75
N SER A 117 15.51 -11.46 -11.25
CA SER A 117 16.78 -11.96 -10.70
C SER A 117 16.67 -12.46 -9.25
N TYR A 118 15.54 -12.25 -8.60
CA TYR A 118 15.26 -12.66 -7.22
C TYR A 118 14.51 -14.01 -7.19
N SER A 119 14.61 -14.72 -6.07
CA SER A 119 13.78 -15.92 -5.83
C SER A 119 12.30 -15.56 -5.76
N LEU A 120 11.41 -16.54 -5.93
CA LEU A 120 9.96 -16.32 -5.82
C LEU A 120 9.56 -15.73 -4.46
N GLU A 121 10.17 -16.22 -3.37
CA GLU A 121 9.91 -15.71 -2.03
C GLU A 121 10.31 -14.23 -1.89
N GLU A 122 11.47 -13.84 -2.42
CA GLU A 122 11.91 -12.44 -2.43
C GLU A 122 11.01 -11.57 -3.32
N GLN A 123 10.55 -12.08 -4.48
CA GLN A 123 9.60 -11.36 -5.34
C GLN A 123 8.27 -11.12 -4.63
N GLU A 124 7.73 -12.11 -3.92
CA GLU A 124 6.52 -11.97 -3.11
C GLU A 124 6.69 -10.90 -2.01
N GLN A 125 7.84 -10.87 -1.32
CA GLN A 125 8.15 -9.85 -0.33
C GLN A 125 8.24 -8.45 -0.94
N LEU A 126 8.87 -8.31 -2.13
CA LEU A 126 8.99 -7.04 -2.84
C LEU A 126 7.62 -6.49 -3.29
N VAL A 127 6.71 -7.37 -3.74
CA VAL A 127 5.33 -6.98 -4.10
C VAL A 127 4.54 -6.61 -2.85
N ALA A 128 4.70 -7.35 -1.77
CA ALA A 128 4.00 -7.13 -0.51
C ALA A 128 4.43 -5.85 0.23
N ASP A 129 5.53 -5.22 -0.18
CA ASP A 129 6.00 -3.95 0.36
C ASP A 129 5.28 -2.75 -0.30
N VAL A 130 6.01 -1.84 -0.93
CA VAL A 130 5.52 -0.55 -1.46
C VAL A 130 4.34 -0.70 -2.43
N PRO A 131 4.38 -1.58 -3.46
CA PRO A 131 3.29 -1.69 -4.42
C PRO A 131 1.95 -2.10 -3.79
N TYR A 132 2.00 -3.07 -2.89
CA TYR A 132 0.80 -3.52 -2.17
C TYR A 132 0.21 -2.43 -1.28
N HIS A 133 1.05 -1.73 -0.52
CA HIS A 133 0.58 -0.67 0.36
C HIS A 133 -0.03 0.49 -0.41
N ASP A 134 0.57 0.92 -1.51
CA ASP A 134 -0.02 1.97 -2.35
C ASP A 134 -1.38 1.55 -2.91
N ALA A 135 -1.50 0.31 -3.41
CA ALA A 135 -2.77 -0.20 -3.94
C ALA A 135 -3.86 -0.28 -2.85
N LEU A 136 -3.47 -0.73 -1.63
CA LEU A 136 -4.38 -0.83 -0.49
C LEU A 136 -4.80 0.55 0.03
N ASP A 137 -3.87 1.50 0.14
CA ASP A 137 -4.16 2.86 0.59
C ASP A 137 -5.09 3.58 -0.41
N ALA A 138 -4.83 3.43 -1.72
CA ALA A 138 -5.71 3.94 -2.76
C ALA A 138 -7.12 3.34 -2.67
N PHE A 139 -7.21 2.02 -2.47
CA PHE A 139 -8.49 1.33 -2.36
C PHE A 139 -9.27 1.75 -1.11
N ASN A 140 -8.61 1.88 0.04
CA ASN A 140 -9.24 2.37 1.25
C ASN A 140 -9.74 3.81 1.07
N TYR A 141 -8.91 4.68 0.48
CA TYR A 141 -9.33 6.05 0.17
C TYR A 141 -10.55 6.08 -0.77
N TYR A 142 -10.56 5.23 -1.82
CA TYR A 142 -11.71 5.09 -2.70
C TYR A 142 -12.98 4.67 -1.95
N LEU A 143 -12.89 3.66 -1.07
CA LEU A 143 -14.03 3.20 -0.28
C LEU A 143 -14.60 4.30 0.63
N GLU A 144 -13.73 5.06 1.28
CA GLU A 144 -14.11 6.09 2.24
C GLU A 144 -14.65 7.37 1.58
N HIS A 145 -14.11 7.75 0.42
CA HIS A 145 -14.38 9.08 -0.15
C HIS A 145 -15.13 9.08 -1.48
N TYR A 146 -15.06 7.98 -2.26
CA TYR A 146 -15.62 7.96 -3.61
C TYR A 146 -16.74 6.94 -3.80
N ASN A 147 -16.66 5.76 -3.17
CA ASN A 147 -17.57 4.64 -3.45
C ASN A 147 -19.02 4.91 -3.05
N ASN A 148 -19.27 5.58 -1.92
CA ASN A 148 -20.61 5.87 -1.40
C ASN A 148 -21.54 4.63 -1.37
N ASN A 149 -21.00 3.50 -0.89
CA ASN A 149 -21.67 2.19 -0.78
C ASN A 149 -22.22 1.61 -2.11
N ARG A 150 -21.72 2.02 -3.26
CA ARG A 150 -22.05 1.36 -4.52
C ARG A 150 -21.38 -0.02 -4.60
N PRO A 151 -22.05 -1.01 -5.22
CA PRO A 151 -21.37 -2.25 -5.60
C PRO A 151 -20.14 -1.95 -6.47
N PHE A 152 -19.08 -2.71 -6.28
CA PHE A 152 -17.87 -2.51 -7.08
C PHE A 152 -17.25 -3.84 -7.55
N ILE A 153 -16.45 -3.72 -8.60
CA ILE A 153 -15.65 -4.79 -9.18
C ILE A 153 -14.18 -4.39 -8.99
N LEU A 154 -13.37 -5.31 -8.49
CA LEU A 154 -11.92 -5.19 -8.55
C LEU A 154 -11.44 -5.74 -9.88
N ALA A 155 -10.79 -4.92 -10.68
CA ALA A 155 -10.19 -5.30 -11.95
C ALA A 155 -8.69 -5.02 -11.93
N GLY A 156 -7.91 -5.92 -12.50
CA GLY A 156 -6.46 -5.80 -12.58
C GLY A 156 -5.90 -6.64 -13.71
N HIS A 157 -4.66 -6.36 -14.05
CA HIS A 157 -3.92 -7.09 -15.08
C HIS A 157 -2.62 -7.64 -14.49
#